data_3d64ff4abf65c008a81bad8b7cdbfd60
#
_entry.id   3d64ff4abf65c008a81bad8b7cdbfd60
#
_cell.length_a   1.000
_cell.length_b   1.000
_cell.length_c   1.000
_cell.angle_alpha   90.00
_cell.angle_beta   90.00
_cell.angle_gamma   90.00
#
_symmetry.space_group_name_H-M   'P 1'
#
loop_
_entity.id
_entity.type
_entity.pdbx_description
1 polymer ?
#
loop_
_entity_poly.entity_id
_entity_poly.type
_entity_poly.pdbx_seq_one_letter_code
_entity_poly.pdbx_strand_id
1 'polypeptide(L)'
;MKRKDSPIDPDNLPPPGELLDGQLDMIARGLEATEIQPMLQATLSPLRVAFQGEAGAFSEEAIVQLWGAEAEPVPMRTFADVMDAAEDGSVDYGLLPIESTLNGGVDSAYDLLAMHDGLLIAAETVVPIRLCVLGIPGATLAELTQLHSHPLMLAQCAHFLERHKHITPVPSWDTAGAARAVMQAGDPSRAAAGSRRAADRFGLEL
;
A
#
# COMPACT_ATOMS: atom_id res chain seq x y z
N MET A 1 9.21 -37.23 20.05
CA MET A 1 7.81 -36.97 20.42
C MET A 1 7.27 -35.92 19.50
N LYS A 2 6.41 -36.27 18.54
CA LYS A 2 5.89 -35.36 17.51
C LYS A 2 4.88 -34.39 18.16
N ARG A 3 5.10 -33.08 18.01
CA ARG A 3 4.08 -32.08 18.33
C ARG A 3 2.91 -32.26 17.35
N LYS A 4 1.70 -32.38 17.87
CA LYS A 4 0.46 -32.27 17.13
C LYS A 4 0.22 -30.77 16.88
N ASP A 5 0.43 -30.32 15.65
CA ASP A 5 -0.09 -29.03 15.22
C ASP A 5 -1.62 -29.18 15.13
N SER A 6 -2.33 -28.51 16.00
CA SER A 6 -3.77 -28.34 15.84
C SER A 6 -3.99 -27.36 14.69
N PRO A 7 -4.87 -27.65 13.73
CA PRO A 7 -5.19 -26.67 12.69
C PRO A 7 -5.80 -25.45 13.34
N ILE A 8 -5.31 -24.27 12.94
CA ILE A 8 -5.89 -22.97 13.31
C ILE A 8 -7.30 -22.94 12.73
N ASP A 9 -8.30 -22.74 13.57
CA ASP A 9 -9.69 -22.56 13.14
C ASP A 9 -9.84 -21.16 12.53
N PRO A 10 -10.10 -21.03 11.22
CA PRO A 10 -10.18 -19.73 10.55
C PRO A 10 -11.35 -18.86 11.03
N ASP A 11 -12.39 -19.47 11.63
CA ASP A 11 -13.56 -18.76 12.16
C ASP A 11 -13.33 -18.23 13.58
N ASN A 12 -12.16 -18.49 14.17
CA ASN A 12 -11.84 -18.15 15.56
C ASN A 12 -10.49 -17.41 15.69
N LEU A 13 -10.15 -16.59 14.71
CA LEU A 13 -9.00 -15.67 14.81
C LEU A 13 -9.39 -14.49 15.71
N PRO A 14 -8.63 -14.19 16.78
CA PRO A 14 -8.91 -13.03 17.62
C PRO A 14 -8.70 -11.72 16.83
N PRO A 15 -9.50 -10.67 17.09
CA PRO A 15 -9.27 -9.36 16.48
C PRO A 15 -7.88 -8.82 16.85
N PRO A 16 -7.28 -7.95 16.02
CA PRO A 16 -5.88 -7.49 16.17
C PRO A 16 -5.47 -6.91 17.51
N GLY A 17 -6.41 -6.58 18.41
CA GLY A 17 -6.14 -6.10 19.76
C GLY A 17 -6.10 -7.19 20.85
N GLU A 18 -6.66 -8.39 20.62
CA GLU A 18 -6.71 -9.45 21.63
C GLU A 18 -5.46 -10.33 21.69
N LEU A 19 -4.57 -10.23 20.69
CA LEU A 19 -3.27 -10.93 20.72
C LEU A 19 -2.39 -10.48 21.90
N LEU A 20 -2.55 -9.25 22.38
CA LEU A 20 -1.82 -8.72 23.53
C LEU A 20 -2.20 -9.43 24.86
N ASP A 21 -3.47 -9.75 25.06
CA ASP A 21 -3.93 -10.40 26.30
C ASP A 21 -3.48 -11.86 26.39
N GLY A 22 -3.46 -12.58 25.28
CA GLY A 22 -2.94 -13.96 25.24
C GLY A 22 -1.43 -14.05 25.47
N GLN A 23 -0.66 -13.05 25.10
CA GLN A 23 0.78 -12.97 25.34
C GLN A 23 1.12 -12.61 26.79
N LEU A 24 0.32 -11.73 27.43
CA LEU A 24 0.45 -11.42 28.85
C LEU A 24 0.17 -12.64 29.71
N ASP A 25 -0.76 -13.50 29.30
CA ASP A 25 -1.08 -14.75 30.00
C ASP A 25 0.06 -15.81 29.88
N MET A 26 0.84 -15.78 28.80
CA MET A 26 2.04 -16.62 28.66
C MET A 26 3.20 -16.14 29.54
N ILE A 27 3.37 -14.83 29.72
CA ILE A 27 4.36 -14.23 30.61
C ILE A 27 4.04 -14.60 32.08
N ALA A 28 2.76 -14.62 32.44
CA ALA A 28 2.29 -15.02 33.74
C ALA A 28 2.55 -16.51 34.06
N ARG A 29 2.86 -17.33 33.04
CA ARG A 29 3.16 -18.78 33.18
C ARG A 29 4.64 -19.11 33.39
N GLY A 30 5.51 -18.13 33.59
CA GLY A 30 6.91 -18.32 34.00
C GLY A 30 7.89 -18.70 32.87
N LEU A 31 7.73 -18.13 31.68
CA LEU A 31 8.73 -18.25 30.61
C LEU A 31 10.04 -17.53 30.99
N GLU A 32 11.18 -18.14 30.65
CA GLU A 32 12.51 -17.56 30.85
C GLU A 32 12.67 -16.23 30.07
N ALA A 33 13.43 -15.29 30.62
CA ALA A 33 13.64 -13.96 29.98
C ALA A 33 14.19 -14.04 28.56
N THR A 34 14.94 -15.09 28.24
CA THR A 34 15.49 -15.39 26.90
C THR A 34 14.43 -15.79 25.87
N GLU A 35 13.28 -16.32 26.31
CA GLU A 35 12.15 -16.70 25.45
C GLU A 35 11.17 -15.54 25.27
N ILE A 36 11.05 -14.68 26.29
CA ILE A 36 10.14 -13.53 26.31
C ILE A 36 10.67 -12.39 25.42
N GLN A 37 11.98 -12.17 25.38
CA GLN A 37 12.58 -11.01 24.67
C GLN A 37 12.34 -11.00 23.16
N PRO A 38 12.44 -12.12 22.42
CA PRO A 38 12.07 -12.16 21.00
C PRO A 38 10.56 -11.95 20.79
N MET A 39 9.72 -12.46 21.70
CA MET A 39 8.26 -12.29 21.63
C MET A 39 7.84 -10.85 21.91
N LEU A 40 8.45 -10.18 22.90
CA LEU A 40 8.22 -8.76 23.17
C LEU A 40 8.71 -7.87 22.03
N GLN A 41 9.85 -8.18 21.41
CA GLN A 41 10.32 -7.46 20.23
C GLN A 41 9.37 -7.63 19.03
N ALA A 42 8.86 -8.82 18.78
CA ALA A 42 7.85 -9.06 17.74
C ALA A 42 6.55 -8.31 18.03
N THR A 43 6.16 -8.17 19.30
CA THR A 43 4.95 -7.43 19.72
C THR A 43 5.14 -5.92 19.69
N LEU A 44 6.38 -5.41 19.82
CA LEU A 44 6.71 -3.99 19.80
C LEU A 44 7.13 -3.49 18.42
N SER A 45 7.39 -4.39 17.47
CA SER A 45 7.70 -4.01 16.08
C SER A 45 6.42 -3.65 15.34
N PRO A 46 6.41 -2.57 14.55
CA PRO A 46 5.26 -2.24 13.72
C PRO A 46 5.02 -3.37 12.71
N LEU A 47 3.75 -3.68 12.48
CA LEU A 47 3.33 -4.67 11.49
C LEU A 47 3.81 -4.23 10.10
N ARG A 48 4.61 -5.04 9.43
CA ARG A 48 5.20 -4.74 8.13
C ARG A 48 4.35 -5.30 7.00
N VAL A 49 3.91 -4.42 6.09
CA VAL A 49 3.02 -4.80 4.98
C VAL A 49 3.64 -4.39 3.65
N ALA A 50 4.04 -5.38 2.84
CA ALA A 50 4.55 -5.13 1.50
C ALA A 50 3.42 -4.71 0.54
N PHE A 51 3.71 -3.79 -0.36
CA PHE A 51 2.81 -3.36 -1.43
C PHE A 51 3.60 -2.92 -2.66
N GLN A 52 3.02 -3.05 -3.85
CA GLN A 52 3.65 -2.56 -5.07
C GLN A 52 3.44 -1.05 -5.22
N GLY A 53 4.52 -0.33 -5.53
CA GLY A 53 4.53 1.12 -5.76
C GLY A 53 5.45 1.88 -4.81
N GLU A 54 5.26 3.19 -4.74
CA GLU A 54 6.01 4.08 -3.86
C GLU A 54 5.15 4.59 -2.71
N ALA A 55 5.79 5.11 -1.66
CA ALA A 55 5.10 5.75 -0.54
C ALA A 55 4.18 6.89 -1.04
N GLY A 56 2.95 6.93 -0.54
CA GLY A 56 1.90 7.82 -1.03
C GLY A 56 0.97 7.16 -2.06
N ALA A 57 1.19 5.89 -2.46
CA ALA A 57 0.28 5.16 -3.33
C ALA A 57 -1.08 4.87 -2.66
N PHE A 58 -2.11 4.56 -3.48
CA PHE A 58 -3.42 4.13 -2.96
C PHE A 58 -3.34 2.81 -2.17
N SER A 59 -2.39 1.94 -2.49
CA SER A 59 -2.12 0.74 -1.70
C SER A 59 -1.72 1.06 -0.26
N GLU A 60 -1.00 2.15 -0.01
CA GLU A 60 -0.68 2.59 1.35
C GLU A 60 -1.93 3.07 2.11
N GLU A 61 -2.94 3.64 1.40
CA GLU A 61 -4.25 3.96 2.01
C GLU A 61 -4.98 2.68 2.45
N ALA A 62 -4.90 1.62 1.64
CA ALA A 62 -5.48 0.32 1.98
C ALA A 62 -4.80 -0.29 3.23
N ILE A 63 -3.48 -0.17 3.35
CA ILE A 63 -2.73 -0.63 4.53
C ILE A 63 -3.24 0.08 5.79
N VAL A 64 -3.33 1.40 5.74
CA VAL A 64 -3.82 2.18 6.89
C VAL A 64 -5.28 1.86 7.22
N GLN A 65 -6.11 1.59 6.21
CA GLN A 65 -7.51 1.21 6.42
C GLN A 65 -7.66 -0.15 7.10
N LEU A 66 -6.80 -1.14 6.77
CA LEU A 66 -6.85 -2.50 7.32
C LEU A 66 -6.18 -2.59 8.69
N TRP A 67 -4.98 -2.00 8.84
CA TRP A 67 -4.12 -2.23 10.00
C TRP A 67 -3.82 -0.97 10.85
N GLY A 68 -4.36 0.19 10.43
CA GLY A 68 -4.13 1.45 11.14
C GLY A 68 -2.83 2.16 10.76
N ALA A 69 -2.62 3.32 11.39
CA ALA A 69 -1.48 4.19 11.08
C ALA A 69 -0.13 3.66 11.61
N GLU A 70 -0.16 2.71 12.52
CA GLU A 70 1.04 2.12 13.14
C GLU A 70 1.66 1.01 12.27
N ALA A 71 0.95 0.53 11.24
CA ALA A 71 1.52 -0.40 10.28
C ALA A 71 2.64 0.28 9.47
N GLU A 72 3.72 -0.46 9.21
CA GLU A 72 4.85 -0.04 8.38
C GLU A 72 4.63 -0.48 6.92
N PRO A 73 4.29 0.42 6.00
CA PRO A 73 4.20 0.09 4.59
C PRO A 73 5.59 -0.14 3.99
N VAL A 74 5.80 -1.28 3.34
CA VAL A 74 7.07 -1.66 2.70
C VAL A 74 6.90 -1.62 1.18
N PRO A 75 7.41 -0.58 0.49
CA PRO A 75 7.23 -0.44 -0.96
C PRO A 75 8.09 -1.47 -1.72
N MET A 76 7.46 -2.12 -2.70
CA MET A 76 8.08 -3.10 -3.59
C MET A 76 7.94 -2.67 -5.06
N ARG A 77 8.79 -3.20 -5.94
CA ARG A 77 8.76 -2.85 -7.36
C ARG A 77 7.66 -3.57 -8.12
N THR A 78 7.43 -4.82 -7.81
CA THR A 78 6.48 -5.69 -8.53
C THR A 78 5.54 -6.39 -7.56
N PHE A 79 4.43 -6.94 -8.08
CA PHE A 79 3.54 -7.80 -7.30
C PHE A 79 4.23 -9.11 -6.90
N ALA A 80 5.14 -9.62 -7.74
CA ALA A 80 5.93 -10.80 -7.40
C ALA A 80 6.81 -10.54 -6.17
N ASP A 81 7.52 -9.39 -6.12
CA ASP A 81 8.33 -9.03 -4.96
C ASP A 81 7.48 -8.94 -3.67
N VAL A 82 6.22 -8.50 -3.77
CA VAL A 82 5.29 -8.46 -2.63
C VAL A 82 4.97 -9.86 -2.12
N MET A 83 4.68 -10.79 -3.06
CA MET A 83 4.33 -12.17 -2.72
C MET A 83 5.53 -12.92 -2.16
N ASP A 84 6.70 -12.79 -2.80
CA ASP A 84 7.95 -13.40 -2.36
C ASP A 84 8.32 -12.94 -0.92
N ALA A 85 8.19 -11.63 -0.65
CA ALA A 85 8.47 -11.07 0.67
C ALA A 85 7.51 -11.56 1.77
N ALA A 86 6.24 -11.83 1.42
CA ALA A 86 5.28 -12.40 2.34
C ALA A 86 5.56 -13.89 2.57
N GLU A 87 5.95 -14.63 1.52
CA GLU A 87 6.21 -16.08 1.60
C GLU A 87 7.50 -16.37 2.36
N ASP A 88 8.56 -15.58 2.19
CA ASP A 88 9.84 -15.74 2.91
C ASP A 88 9.82 -15.16 4.33
N GLY A 89 8.73 -14.47 4.73
CA GLY A 89 8.55 -13.89 6.06
C GLY A 89 9.36 -12.62 6.31
N SER A 90 9.86 -11.97 5.26
CA SER A 90 10.54 -10.66 5.38
C SER A 90 9.55 -9.53 5.68
N VAL A 91 8.26 -9.75 5.49
CA VAL A 91 7.14 -8.92 5.91
C VAL A 91 6.04 -9.79 6.53
N ASP A 92 5.13 -9.18 7.30
CA ASP A 92 4.03 -9.91 7.93
C ASP A 92 2.87 -10.17 6.97
N TYR A 93 2.63 -9.23 6.03
CA TYR A 93 1.58 -9.33 5.01
C TYR A 93 2.04 -8.76 3.68
N GLY A 94 1.48 -9.32 2.59
CA GLY A 94 1.50 -8.73 1.26
C GLY A 94 0.14 -8.15 0.90
N LEU A 95 0.10 -6.96 0.30
CA LEU A 95 -1.11 -6.32 -0.20
C LEU A 95 -1.08 -6.25 -1.72
N LEU A 96 -2.07 -6.85 -2.37
CA LEU A 96 -2.26 -6.81 -3.83
C LEU A 96 -3.57 -6.12 -4.21
N PRO A 97 -3.59 -5.31 -5.27
CA PRO A 97 -4.83 -4.89 -5.90
C PRO A 97 -5.41 -6.07 -6.68
N ILE A 98 -6.66 -6.41 -6.44
CA ILE A 98 -7.33 -7.56 -7.06
C ILE A 98 -8.27 -7.11 -8.18
N GLU A 99 -8.99 -6.00 -7.96
CA GLU A 99 -10.02 -5.53 -8.88
C GLU A 99 -10.18 -4.02 -8.81
N SER A 100 -10.60 -3.44 -9.92
CA SER A 100 -11.01 -2.04 -10.03
C SER A 100 -12.37 -1.96 -10.71
N THR A 101 -13.27 -1.14 -10.18
CA THR A 101 -14.60 -0.92 -10.77
C THR A 101 -14.56 -0.38 -12.20
N LEU A 102 -13.47 0.28 -12.60
CA LEU A 102 -13.32 0.84 -13.95
C LEU A 102 -12.53 -0.06 -14.91
N ASN A 103 -11.56 -0.81 -14.40
CA ASN A 103 -10.64 -1.60 -15.23
C ASN A 103 -10.85 -3.11 -15.09
N GLY A 104 -11.74 -3.56 -14.19
CA GLY A 104 -11.95 -4.98 -13.91
C GLY A 104 -10.84 -5.61 -13.08
N GLY A 105 -10.70 -6.93 -13.20
CA GLY A 105 -9.74 -7.73 -12.45
C GLY A 105 -8.29 -7.45 -12.83
N VAL A 106 -7.38 -7.67 -11.90
CA VAL A 106 -5.92 -7.60 -12.09
C VAL A 106 -5.40 -9.02 -12.28
N ASP A 107 -5.42 -9.52 -13.53
CA ASP A 107 -5.09 -10.92 -13.86
C ASP A 107 -3.75 -11.37 -13.27
N SER A 108 -2.72 -10.52 -13.33
CA SER A 108 -1.40 -10.82 -12.77
C SER A 108 -1.41 -11.02 -11.24
N ALA A 109 -2.34 -10.41 -10.51
CA ALA A 109 -2.47 -10.64 -9.07
C ALA A 109 -3.11 -12.01 -8.78
N TYR A 110 -4.13 -12.40 -9.57
CA TYR A 110 -4.74 -13.73 -9.46
C TYR A 110 -3.75 -14.85 -9.82
N ASP A 111 -2.95 -14.68 -10.87
CA ASP A 111 -1.92 -15.64 -11.26
C ASP A 111 -0.88 -15.85 -10.14
N LEU A 112 -0.43 -14.75 -9.51
CA LEU A 112 0.50 -14.81 -8.39
C LEU A 112 -0.11 -15.49 -7.16
N LEU A 113 -1.37 -15.19 -6.81
CA LEU A 113 -2.06 -15.88 -5.72
C LEU A 113 -2.15 -17.39 -5.96
N ALA A 114 -2.35 -17.80 -7.21
CA ALA A 114 -2.40 -19.22 -7.58
C ALA A 114 -1.03 -19.92 -7.53
N MET A 115 0.07 -19.17 -7.66
CA MET A 115 1.44 -19.67 -7.59
C MET A 115 1.99 -19.82 -6.17
N HIS A 116 1.44 -19.07 -5.21
CA HIS A 116 1.91 -19.01 -3.81
C HIS A 116 0.91 -19.73 -2.89
N ASP A 117 0.78 -21.03 -3.05
CA ASP A 117 -0.18 -21.88 -2.33
C ASP A 117 0.09 -22.01 -0.82
N GLY A 118 1.27 -21.59 -0.37
CA GLY A 118 1.65 -21.47 1.04
C GLY A 118 1.07 -20.26 1.76
N LEU A 119 0.55 -19.26 1.03
CA LEU A 119 -0.03 -18.04 1.58
C LEU A 119 -1.55 -18.15 1.72
N LEU A 120 -2.09 -17.47 2.73
CA LEU A 120 -3.54 -17.38 2.98
C LEU A 120 -4.03 -15.96 2.79
N ILE A 121 -5.24 -15.80 2.25
CA ILE A 121 -5.92 -14.51 2.21
C ILE A 121 -6.45 -14.20 3.60
N ALA A 122 -5.87 -13.18 4.26
CA ALA A 122 -6.20 -12.79 5.61
C ALA A 122 -7.33 -11.75 5.69
N ALA A 123 -7.41 -10.85 4.71
CA ALA A 123 -8.39 -9.77 4.68
C ALA A 123 -8.57 -9.21 3.28
N GLU A 124 -9.66 -8.46 3.08
CA GLU A 124 -9.90 -7.63 1.89
C GLU A 124 -10.37 -6.24 2.29
N THR A 125 -10.14 -5.26 1.44
CA THR A 125 -10.64 -3.90 1.62
C THR A 125 -10.91 -3.21 0.28
N VAL A 126 -11.75 -2.19 0.29
CA VAL A 126 -12.05 -1.36 -0.88
C VAL A 126 -11.61 0.06 -0.59
N VAL A 127 -10.74 0.60 -1.45
CA VAL A 127 -10.27 1.98 -1.36
C VAL A 127 -10.89 2.82 -2.47
N PRO A 128 -11.58 3.93 -2.14
CA PRO A 128 -12.09 4.84 -3.14
C PRO A 128 -10.95 5.62 -3.80
N ILE A 129 -10.66 5.34 -5.07
CA ILE A 129 -9.63 6.06 -5.84
C ILE A 129 -10.13 7.47 -6.18
N ARG A 130 -9.57 8.47 -5.52
CA ARG A 130 -9.84 9.89 -5.77
C ARG A 130 -8.57 10.56 -6.28
N LEU A 131 -8.50 10.72 -7.60
CA LEU A 131 -7.36 11.41 -8.22
C LEU A 131 -7.47 12.92 -7.99
N CYS A 132 -6.37 13.50 -7.53
CA CYS A 132 -6.17 14.92 -7.37
C CYS A 132 -5.10 15.40 -8.34
N VAL A 133 -5.18 16.65 -8.79
CA VAL A 133 -4.09 17.32 -9.51
C VAL A 133 -3.17 17.94 -8.46
N LEU A 134 -1.91 17.51 -8.47
CA LEU A 134 -0.90 17.82 -7.47
C LEU A 134 0.20 18.66 -8.11
N GLY A 135 0.34 19.90 -7.70
CA GLY A 135 1.38 20.84 -8.13
C GLY A 135 2.34 21.20 -7.01
N ILE A 136 3.48 21.78 -7.33
CA ILE A 136 4.33 22.38 -6.30
C ILE A 136 3.59 23.55 -5.61
N PRO A 137 3.96 23.93 -4.37
CA PRO A 137 3.34 25.06 -3.66
C PRO A 137 3.32 26.33 -4.51
N GLY A 138 2.13 26.92 -4.61
CA GLY A 138 1.89 28.16 -5.36
C GLY A 138 1.67 27.97 -6.87
N ALA A 139 1.79 26.76 -7.42
CA ALA A 139 1.44 26.49 -8.83
C ALA A 139 -0.06 26.67 -9.06
N THR A 140 -0.45 27.20 -10.22
CA THR A 140 -1.85 27.42 -10.56
C THR A 140 -2.26 26.54 -11.74
N LEU A 141 -3.53 26.17 -11.83
CA LEU A 141 -4.07 25.36 -12.92
C LEU A 141 -3.83 26.01 -14.31
N ALA A 142 -3.78 27.34 -14.38
CA ALA A 142 -3.57 28.08 -15.63
C ALA A 142 -2.12 27.96 -16.15
N GLU A 143 -1.16 27.72 -15.27
CA GLU A 143 0.27 27.57 -15.64
C GLU A 143 0.62 26.15 -16.02
N LEU A 144 -0.22 25.15 -15.67
CA LEU A 144 0.06 23.76 -15.93
C LEU A 144 0.06 23.46 -17.43
N THR A 145 1.10 22.78 -17.87
CA THR A 145 1.23 22.28 -19.26
C THR A 145 1.37 20.77 -19.34
N GLN A 146 1.71 20.10 -18.22
CA GLN A 146 1.93 18.66 -18.14
C GLN A 146 1.24 18.05 -16.93
N LEU A 147 0.59 16.89 -17.14
CA LEU A 147 0.01 16.06 -16.09
C LEU A 147 0.65 14.67 -16.12
N HIS A 148 1.42 14.35 -15.09
CA HIS A 148 2.17 13.11 -14.98
C HIS A 148 1.39 12.09 -14.15
N SER A 149 1.26 10.84 -14.59
CA SER A 149 0.73 9.72 -13.79
C SER A 149 0.92 8.39 -14.51
N HIS A 150 0.54 7.30 -13.83
CA HIS A 150 0.42 5.99 -14.47
C HIS A 150 -0.60 6.04 -15.63
N PRO A 151 -0.35 5.35 -16.76
CA PRO A 151 -1.24 5.40 -17.96
C PRO A 151 -2.71 5.14 -17.66
N LEU A 152 -3.04 4.14 -16.81
CA LEU A 152 -4.42 3.86 -16.42
C LEU A 152 -5.07 5.02 -15.66
N MET A 153 -4.32 5.74 -14.83
CA MET A 153 -4.83 6.90 -14.10
C MET A 153 -5.00 8.10 -15.02
N LEU A 154 -4.09 8.30 -15.98
CA LEU A 154 -4.26 9.33 -17.02
C LEU A 154 -5.51 9.10 -17.87
N ALA A 155 -5.83 7.84 -18.20
CA ALA A 155 -7.07 7.49 -18.88
C ALA A 155 -8.32 7.88 -18.06
N GLN A 156 -8.29 7.73 -16.75
CA GLN A 156 -9.37 8.19 -15.86
C GLN A 156 -9.47 9.72 -15.77
N CYS A 157 -8.39 10.44 -16.09
CA CYS A 157 -8.36 11.90 -16.18
C CYS A 157 -8.85 12.45 -17.53
N ALA A 158 -9.29 11.62 -18.48
CA ALA A 158 -9.64 12.03 -19.85
C ALA A 158 -10.60 13.22 -19.88
N HIS A 159 -11.69 13.18 -19.12
CA HIS A 159 -12.66 14.29 -19.06
C HIS A 159 -12.07 15.60 -18.50
N PHE A 160 -11.13 15.52 -17.57
CA PHE A 160 -10.39 16.69 -17.08
C PHE A 160 -9.49 17.24 -18.18
N LEU A 161 -8.73 16.39 -18.87
CA LEU A 161 -7.82 16.78 -19.95
C LEU A 161 -8.57 17.35 -21.18
N GLU A 162 -9.77 16.84 -21.49
CA GLU A 162 -10.63 17.41 -22.54
C GLU A 162 -11.02 18.87 -22.26
N ARG A 163 -11.24 19.23 -21.01
CA ARG A 163 -11.55 20.61 -20.60
C ARG A 163 -10.32 21.50 -20.49
N HIS A 164 -9.13 20.91 -20.34
CA HIS A 164 -7.86 21.61 -20.19
C HIS A 164 -6.87 21.19 -21.29
N LYS A 165 -7.22 21.44 -22.56
CA LYS A 165 -6.46 21.00 -23.76
C LYS A 165 -5.02 21.52 -23.83
N HIS A 166 -4.67 22.52 -23.03
CA HIS A 166 -3.31 23.02 -22.88
C HIS A 166 -2.43 22.11 -22.02
N ILE A 167 -3.03 21.15 -21.28
CA ILE A 167 -2.31 20.21 -20.44
C ILE A 167 -2.08 18.91 -21.21
N THR A 168 -0.82 18.53 -21.36
CA THR A 168 -0.40 17.28 -22.03
C THR A 168 -0.26 16.16 -20.98
N PRO A 169 -0.91 14.99 -21.16
CA PRO A 169 -0.67 13.83 -20.30
C PRO A 169 0.72 13.25 -20.56
N VAL A 170 1.47 12.97 -19.48
CA VAL A 170 2.82 12.40 -19.55
C VAL A 170 2.84 11.10 -18.74
N PRO A 171 3.02 9.94 -19.37
CA PRO A 171 3.08 8.65 -18.69
C PRO A 171 4.25 8.56 -17.72
N SER A 172 4.00 8.00 -16.55
CA SER A 172 4.97 7.68 -15.49
C SER A 172 4.79 6.24 -15.03
N TRP A 173 5.80 5.68 -14.35
CA TRP A 173 5.75 4.31 -13.86
C TRP A 173 4.59 4.07 -12.89
N ASP A 174 4.40 4.97 -11.93
CA ASP A 174 3.31 4.93 -10.95
C ASP A 174 2.85 6.35 -10.57
N THR A 175 1.77 6.44 -9.78
CA THR A 175 1.15 7.71 -9.39
C THR A 175 1.95 8.47 -8.33
N ALA A 176 2.48 7.76 -7.34
CA ALA A 176 3.22 8.37 -6.24
C ALA A 176 4.63 8.81 -6.68
N GLY A 177 5.31 8.00 -7.50
CA GLY A 177 6.57 8.36 -8.13
C GLY A 177 6.44 9.57 -9.06
N ALA A 178 5.31 9.70 -9.78
CA ALA A 178 5.01 10.90 -10.55
C ALA A 178 4.92 12.14 -9.66
N ALA A 179 4.21 12.05 -8.53
CA ALA A 179 4.11 13.15 -7.56
C ALA A 179 5.49 13.54 -7.01
N ARG A 180 6.29 12.56 -6.61
CA ARG A 180 7.67 12.78 -6.15
C ARG A 180 8.52 13.49 -7.23
N ALA A 181 8.44 13.03 -8.48
CA ALA A 181 9.19 13.62 -9.59
C ALA A 181 8.77 15.08 -9.88
N VAL A 182 7.48 15.41 -9.78
CA VAL A 182 6.97 16.78 -9.93
C VAL A 182 7.56 17.67 -8.83
N MET A 183 7.55 17.24 -7.56
CA MET A 183 8.15 18.01 -6.48
C MET A 183 9.66 18.21 -6.67
N GLN A 184 10.38 17.17 -7.09
CA GLN A 184 11.82 17.25 -7.34
C GLN A 184 12.18 18.16 -8.52
N ALA A 185 11.31 18.24 -9.54
CA ALA A 185 11.51 19.11 -10.67
C ALA A 185 11.38 20.60 -10.31
N GLY A 186 10.56 20.95 -9.31
CA GLY A 186 10.34 22.34 -8.89
C GLY A 186 9.75 23.24 -9.98
N ASP A 187 9.10 22.66 -10.99
CA ASP A 187 8.56 23.34 -12.16
C ASP A 187 7.04 23.56 -12.01
N PRO A 188 6.56 24.82 -11.88
CA PRO A 188 5.14 25.09 -11.69
C PRO A 188 4.27 24.71 -12.88
N SER A 189 4.85 24.45 -14.06
CA SER A 189 4.13 24.00 -15.24
C SER A 189 3.80 22.50 -15.22
N ARG A 190 4.31 21.74 -14.23
CA ARG A 190 4.12 20.29 -14.09
C ARG A 190 3.24 19.96 -12.91
N ALA A 191 2.33 19.02 -13.11
CA ALA A 191 1.52 18.45 -12.06
C ALA A 191 1.52 16.92 -12.14
N ALA A 192 1.17 16.27 -11.04
CA ALA A 192 0.87 14.84 -11.03
C ALA A 192 -0.63 14.59 -10.79
N ALA A 193 -1.18 13.52 -11.39
CA ALA A 193 -2.45 12.97 -10.96
C ALA A 193 -2.18 11.84 -9.96
N GLY A 194 -2.58 12.05 -8.70
CA GLY A 194 -2.26 11.12 -7.62
C GLY A 194 -3.21 11.23 -6.44
N SER A 195 -2.89 10.54 -5.35
CA SER A 195 -3.65 10.58 -4.11
C SER A 195 -3.37 11.86 -3.32
N ARG A 196 -4.30 12.25 -2.44
CA ARG A 196 -4.05 13.30 -1.44
C ARG A 196 -2.87 12.93 -0.53
N ARG A 197 -2.75 11.65 -0.19
CA ARG A 197 -1.64 11.13 0.62
C ARG A 197 -0.27 11.38 -0.04
N ALA A 198 -0.18 11.24 -1.36
CA ALA A 198 1.04 11.60 -2.10
C ALA A 198 1.34 13.11 -2.00
N ALA A 199 0.31 13.98 -2.05
CA ALA A 199 0.50 15.41 -1.85
C ALA A 199 1.08 15.72 -0.47
N ASP A 200 0.46 15.19 0.57
CA ASP A 200 0.90 15.38 1.97
C ASP A 200 2.33 14.84 2.18
N ARG A 201 2.64 13.69 1.57
CA ARG A 201 3.95 13.02 1.68
C ARG A 201 5.08 13.81 1.05
N PHE A 202 4.84 14.41 -0.11
CA PHE A 202 5.87 15.09 -0.91
C PHE A 202 5.81 16.62 -0.81
N GLY A 203 4.88 17.18 -0.02
CA GLY A 203 4.75 18.63 0.14
C GLY A 203 4.17 19.31 -1.10
N LEU A 204 3.29 18.63 -1.83
CA LEU A 204 2.56 19.18 -2.98
C LEU A 204 1.21 19.78 -2.52
N GLU A 205 0.70 20.71 -3.31
CA GLU A 205 -0.63 21.31 -3.13
C GLU A 205 -1.63 20.75 -4.16
N LEU A 206 -2.91 20.76 -3.76
CA LEU A 206 -4.02 20.36 -4.62
C LEU A 206 -4.50 21.55 -5.44
#